data_85b0acb2bd6021973e6b597c623bbfd4
#
_entry.id   85b0acb2bd6021973e6b597c623bbfd4
#
_cell.length_a   1.000
_cell.length_b   1.000
_cell.length_c   1.000
_cell.angle_alpha   90.00
_cell.angle_beta   90.00
_cell.angle_gamma   90.00
#
_symmetry.space_group_name_H-M   'P 1'
#
loop_
_entity.id
_entity.type
_entity.pdbx_description
1 polymer ?
#
loop_
_entity_poly.entity_id
_entity_poly.type
_entity_poly.pdbx_seq_one_letter_code
_entity_poly.pdbx_strand_id
1 'polypeptide(L)'
;LSPTLHALAQIKRQGDQPLDGRSLAPLLQRDSQKTDWPERTLFQTWGNQVSARTEKYRLDQAGNLFDMVTDPNQTTPIQAQQPEMTKSLVQAVLTWRTEMGLASDANRKGKAKATNSQGNAVDPRPIAIGYREFPTTMLPARDGEPLGELRRSARAPNSSYFTNWTKATDAAVWNVEVINAGTYVVTLDYTCPNADVGSTLELSLGATKITGKVTEGWDPPLFTQQDVVSRTTHGESLLKPFKTMTLGEIKLEPGLSQLKLRATVIPGKSVIDLRRVTLTLR
;
A
#
# COMPACT_ATOMS: atom_id res chain seq x y z
N LEU A 1 7.06 8.58 -15.61
CA LEU A 1 6.00 9.53 -16.02
C LEU A 1 6.31 10.97 -15.61
N SER A 2 6.72 11.24 -14.35
CA SER A 2 6.92 12.60 -13.83
C SER A 2 7.79 13.50 -14.73
N PRO A 3 9.00 13.09 -15.19
CA PRO A 3 9.79 13.93 -16.08
C PRO A 3 9.08 14.30 -17.38
N THR A 4 8.30 13.37 -17.94
CA THR A 4 7.55 13.59 -19.18
C THR A 4 6.44 14.61 -19.01
N LEU A 5 5.68 14.50 -17.90
CA LEU A 5 4.59 15.43 -17.61
C LEU A 5 5.13 16.84 -17.35
N HIS A 6 6.23 16.97 -16.59
CA HIS A 6 6.88 18.26 -16.38
C HIS A 6 7.35 18.90 -17.71
N ALA A 7 7.96 18.09 -18.60
CA ALA A 7 8.42 18.58 -19.90
C ALA A 7 7.26 19.01 -20.80
N LEU A 8 6.20 18.20 -20.89
CA LEU A 8 5.04 18.51 -21.74
C LEU A 8 4.23 19.70 -21.23
N ALA A 9 4.07 19.81 -19.92
CA ALA A 9 3.35 20.91 -19.27
C ALA A 9 4.22 22.17 -19.06
N GLN A 10 5.51 22.12 -19.39
CA GLN A 10 6.49 23.19 -19.16
C GLN A 10 6.57 23.65 -17.70
N ILE A 11 6.30 22.74 -16.76
CA ILE A 11 6.35 23.00 -15.33
C ILE A 11 7.77 22.76 -14.82
N LYS A 12 8.35 23.79 -14.20
CA LYS A 12 9.66 23.67 -13.54
C LYS A 12 9.55 22.73 -12.34
N ARG A 13 10.39 21.72 -12.32
CA ARG A 13 10.49 20.83 -11.17
C ARG A 13 10.98 21.59 -9.93
N GLN A 14 10.41 21.29 -8.78
CA GLN A 14 10.90 21.75 -7.49
C GLN A 14 11.76 20.65 -6.83
N GLY A 15 12.87 21.07 -6.19
CA GLY A 15 13.82 20.22 -5.51
C GLY A 15 14.89 19.62 -6.41
N ASP A 16 15.97 19.15 -5.80
CA ASP A 16 17.24 18.76 -6.44
C ASP A 16 17.45 17.25 -6.48
N GLN A 17 16.52 16.48 -5.92
CA GLN A 17 16.63 15.02 -5.87
C GLN A 17 16.77 14.44 -7.28
N PRO A 18 17.76 13.60 -7.56
CA PRO A 18 17.92 13.00 -8.87
C PRO A 18 16.69 12.16 -9.24
N LEU A 19 16.36 12.15 -10.51
CA LEU A 19 15.28 11.31 -11.04
C LEU A 19 15.86 10.15 -11.82
N ASP A 20 15.39 8.93 -11.52
CA ASP A 20 15.77 7.74 -12.29
C ASP A 20 15.13 7.73 -13.67
N GLY A 21 13.99 8.39 -13.83
CA GLY A 21 13.25 8.47 -15.08
C GLY A 21 13.72 9.59 -16.01
N ARG A 22 13.65 9.33 -17.32
CA ARG A 22 13.83 10.33 -18.36
C ARG A 22 12.50 10.78 -18.95
N SER A 23 12.47 12.01 -19.47
CA SER A 23 11.29 12.51 -20.21
C SER A 23 11.18 11.77 -21.53
N LEU A 24 9.99 11.24 -21.81
CA LEU A 24 9.61 10.67 -23.10
C LEU A 24 9.06 11.74 -24.07
N ALA A 25 9.00 13.01 -23.66
CA ALA A 25 8.46 14.09 -24.49
C ALA A 25 9.11 14.15 -25.90
N PRO A 26 10.45 13.96 -26.06
CA PRO A 26 11.06 13.95 -27.39
C PRO A 26 10.53 12.83 -28.30
N LEU A 27 10.16 11.70 -27.74
CA LEU A 27 9.60 10.57 -28.52
C LEU A 27 8.11 10.74 -28.82
N LEU A 28 7.40 11.58 -28.07
CA LEU A 28 5.96 11.85 -28.22
C LEU A 28 5.68 13.02 -29.17
N GLN A 29 6.68 13.84 -29.46
CA GLN A 29 6.57 14.96 -30.39
C GLN A 29 6.74 14.48 -31.83
N ARG A 30 6.06 15.13 -32.79
CA ARG A 30 6.01 14.70 -34.21
C ARG A 30 7.34 14.58 -34.94
N ASP A 31 8.41 15.23 -34.41
CA ASP A 31 9.79 15.15 -34.95
C ASP A 31 10.61 13.99 -34.39
N SER A 32 9.98 12.99 -33.82
CA SER A 32 10.62 11.84 -33.18
C SER A 32 11.56 11.01 -34.09
N GLN A 33 11.44 11.11 -35.40
CA GLN A 33 12.31 10.39 -36.35
C GLN A 33 13.79 10.82 -36.33
N LYS A 34 14.10 11.96 -35.68
CA LYS A 34 15.48 12.49 -35.57
C LYS A 34 15.99 12.52 -34.14
N THR A 35 15.25 11.95 -33.18
CA THR A 35 15.65 11.99 -31.78
C THR A 35 16.64 10.88 -31.52
N ASP A 36 17.89 11.24 -31.29
CA ASP A 36 18.91 10.33 -30.76
C ASP A 36 18.51 9.95 -29.33
N TRP A 37 17.83 8.81 -29.20
CA TRP A 37 17.39 8.31 -27.92
C TRP A 37 18.52 7.49 -27.28
N PRO A 38 19.15 7.99 -26.21
CA PRO A 38 20.30 7.30 -25.64
C PRO A 38 19.89 5.95 -25.06
N GLU A 39 20.67 4.95 -25.38
CA GLU A 39 20.52 3.62 -24.81
C GLU A 39 20.63 3.68 -23.28
N ARG A 40 19.83 2.86 -22.63
CA ARG A 40 19.85 2.76 -21.16
C ARG A 40 19.53 1.35 -20.70
N THR A 41 20.04 1.01 -19.54
CA THR A 41 19.66 -0.21 -18.83
C THR A 41 18.57 0.11 -17.80
N LEU A 42 17.47 -0.62 -17.85
CA LEU A 42 16.39 -0.58 -16.87
C LEU A 42 16.58 -1.75 -15.89
N PHE A 43 16.47 -1.46 -14.61
CA PHE A 43 16.54 -2.48 -13.56
C PHE A 43 15.18 -2.69 -12.96
N GLN A 44 14.85 -3.95 -12.68
CA GLN A 44 13.61 -4.35 -12.02
C GLN A 44 13.95 -5.26 -10.86
N THR A 45 13.33 -5.02 -9.71
CA THR A 45 13.52 -5.86 -8.54
C THR A 45 12.18 -6.38 -8.00
N TRP A 46 12.19 -7.64 -7.61
CA TRP A 46 11.10 -8.28 -6.88
C TRP A 46 11.70 -9.12 -5.75
N GLY A 47 11.41 -8.74 -4.52
CA GLY A 47 12.10 -9.33 -3.36
C GLY A 47 13.60 -9.07 -3.44
N ASN A 48 14.40 -10.13 -3.56
CA ASN A 48 15.86 -10.06 -3.69
C ASN A 48 16.35 -10.24 -5.13
N GLN A 49 15.42 -10.51 -6.05
CA GLN A 49 15.76 -10.80 -7.44
C GLN A 49 15.83 -9.50 -8.22
N VAL A 50 16.88 -9.33 -9.00
CA VAL A 50 17.07 -8.18 -9.87
C VAL A 50 17.27 -8.67 -11.29
N SER A 51 16.58 -8.06 -12.23
CA SER A 51 16.79 -8.25 -13.66
C SER A 51 17.19 -6.93 -14.32
N ALA A 52 17.96 -7.00 -15.40
CA ALA A 52 18.36 -5.85 -16.22
C ALA A 52 17.78 -5.97 -17.63
N ARG A 53 17.33 -4.84 -18.18
CA ARG A 53 16.76 -4.76 -19.52
C ARG A 53 17.38 -3.61 -20.29
N THR A 54 17.96 -3.90 -21.46
CA THR A 54 18.27 -2.91 -22.48
C THR A 54 17.20 -2.91 -23.56
N GLU A 55 17.38 -2.16 -24.64
CA GLU A 55 16.50 -2.21 -25.79
C GLU A 55 16.43 -3.63 -26.38
N LYS A 56 17.61 -4.25 -26.56
CA LYS A 56 17.75 -5.56 -27.21
C LYS A 56 17.80 -6.74 -26.25
N TYR A 57 18.48 -6.61 -25.12
CA TYR A 57 18.77 -7.74 -24.25
C TYR A 57 18.05 -7.66 -22.92
N ARG A 58 17.77 -8.81 -22.33
CA ARG A 58 17.33 -8.94 -20.95
C ARG A 58 18.19 -9.99 -20.23
N LEU A 59 18.75 -9.57 -19.10
CA LEU A 59 19.36 -10.47 -18.13
C LEU A 59 18.34 -10.76 -17.03
N ASP A 60 18.02 -12.03 -16.81
CA ASP A 60 17.14 -12.45 -15.73
C ASP A 60 17.89 -12.56 -14.39
N GLN A 61 17.16 -12.86 -13.32
CA GLN A 61 17.73 -13.01 -11.97
C GLN A 61 18.64 -14.25 -11.81
N ALA A 62 18.55 -15.22 -12.71
CA ALA A 62 19.39 -16.42 -12.71
C ALA A 62 20.67 -16.23 -13.53
N GLY A 63 20.84 -15.09 -14.19
CA GLY A 63 21.98 -14.77 -15.04
C GLY A 63 21.83 -15.24 -16.48
N ASN A 64 20.64 -15.66 -16.91
CA ASN A 64 20.37 -15.99 -18.29
C ASN A 64 20.17 -14.72 -19.11
N LEU A 65 20.81 -14.64 -20.27
CA LEU A 65 20.66 -13.54 -21.22
C LEU A 65 19.75 -13.95 -22.35
N PHE A 66 18.80 -13.07 -22.72
CA PHE A 66 17.86 -13.28 -23.80
C PHE A 66 17.92 -12.12 -24.81
N ASP A 67 17.79 -12.42 -26.09
CA ASP A 67 17.60 -11.42 -27.14
C ASP A 67 16.10 -11.14 -27.28
N MET A 68 15.66 -10.01 -26.84
CA MET A 68 14.24 -9.66 -26.78
C MET A 68 13.64 -9.23 -28.10
N VAL A 69 14.46 -9.10 -29.15
CA VAL A 69 14.01 -8.82 -30.52
C VAL A 69 13.64 -10.13 -31.23
N THR A 70 14.50 -11.14 -31.10
CA THR A 70 14.32 -12.44 -31.78
C THR A 70 13.60 -13.48 -30.92
N ASP A 71 13.69 -13.35 -29.58
CA ASP A 71 13.07 -14.26 -28.60
C ASP A 71 12.35 -13.46 -27.48
N PRO A 72 11.24 -12.77 -27.80
CA PRO A 72 10.47 -12.01 -26.80
C PRO A 72 9.88 -12.90 -25.69
N ASN A 73 9.72 -14.20 -25.96
CA ASN A 73 9.19 -15.17 -24.99
C ASN A 73 10.27 -15.74 -24.03
N GLN A 74 11.55 -15.40 -24.25
CA GLN A 74 12.66 -15.79 -23.39
C GLN A 74 12.78 -17.33 -23.24
N THR A 75 12.70 -18.01 -24.36
CA THR A 75 12.76 -19.47 -24.42
C THR A 75 14.18 -20.01 -24.61
N THR A 76 15.09 -19.19 -25.19
CA THR A 76 16.42 -19.61 -25.58
C THR A 76 17.48 -18.68 -24.98
N PRO A 77 18.13 -19.08 -23.88
CA PRO A 77 19.21 -18.30 -23.28
C PRO A 77 20.45 -18.23 -24.18
N ILE A 78 21.04 -17.05 -24.30
CA ILE A 78 22.18 -16.79 -25.21
C ILE A 78 23.45 -16.29 -24.48
N GLN A 79 23.53 -16.43 -23.17
CA GLN A 79 24.69 -15.98 -22.38
C GLN A 79 26.03 -16.58 -22.84
N ALA A 80 26.02 -17.81 -23.35
CA ALA A 80 27.22 -18.47 -23.87
C ALA A 80 27.66 -17.88 -25.22
N GLN A 81 26.72 -17.40 -26.04
CA GLN A 81 26.98 -16.77 -27.35
C GLN A 81 27.33 -15.27 -27.20
N GLN A 82 26.95 -14.65 -26.07
CA GLN A 82 27.14 -13.22 -25.79
C GLN A 82 27.82 -12.99 -24.42
N PRO A 83 29.03 -13.55 -24.19
CA PRO A 83 29.65 -13.52 -22.87
C PRO A 83 29.97 -12.11 -22.36
N GLU A 84 30.45 -11.20 -23.27
CA GLU A 84 30.81 -9.84 -22.89
C GLU A 84 29.55 -9.01 -22.51
N MET A 85 28.45 -9.15 -23.25
CA MET A 85 27.20 -8.49 -22.92
C MET A 85 26.65 -9.02 -21.58
N THR A 86 26.71 -10.32 -21.38
CA THR A 86 26.30 -10.94 -20.11
C THR A 86 27.08 -10.39 -18.93
N LYS A 87 28.42 -10.36 -19.05
CA LYS A 87 29.30 -9.81 -18.03
C LYS A 87 29.02 -8.34 -17.74
N SER A 88 28.81 -7.53 -18.78
CA SER A 88 28.49 -6.12 -18.66
C SER A 88 27.19 -5.91 -17.88
N LEU A 89 26.11 -6.64 -18.21
CA LEU A 89 24.83 -6.52 -17.54
C LEU A 89 24.86 -7.07 -16.10
N VAL A 90 25.60 -8.15 -15.85
CA VAL A 90 25.82 -8.65 -14.48
C VAL A 90 26.52 -7.58 -13.63
N GLN A 91 27.58 -6.96 -14.16
CA GLN A 91 28.27 -5.89 -13.45
C GLN A 91 27.36 -4.69 -13.20
N ALA A 92 26.55 -4.31 -14.19
CA ALA A 92 25.58 -3.22 -14.03
C ALA A 92 24.54 -3.53 -12.93
N VAL A 93 24.05 -4.77 -12.85
CA VAL A 93 23.14 -5.21 -11.77
C VAL A 93 23.82 -5.12 -10.40
N LEU A 94 25.09 -5.53 -10.28
CA LEU A 94 25.84 -5.46 -9.02
C LEU A 94 26.04 -4.02 -8.55
N THR A 95 26.42 -3.14 -9.49
CA THR A 95 26.60 -1.70 -9.20
C THR A 95 25.26 -1.09 -8.75
N TRP A 96 24.19 -1.30 -9.50
CA TRP A 96 22.88 -0.79 -9.16
C TRP A 96 22.36 -1.33 -7.81
N ARG A 97 22.59 -2.62 -7.50
CA ARG A 97 22.25 -3.17 -6.17
C ARG A 97 22.97 -2.43 -5.04
N THR A 98 24.22 -2.09 -5.24
CA THR A 98 25.01 -1.35 -4.25
C THR A 98 24.48 0.06 -4.06
N GLU A 99 24.19 0.76 -5.15
CA GLU A 99 23.62 2.12 -5.13
C GLU A 99 22.25 2.16 -4.43
N MET A 100 21.41 1.14 -4.67
CA MET A 100 20.10 1.03 -4.04
C MET A 100 20.15 0.49 -2.60
N GLY A 101 21.31 0.23 -2.05
CA GLY A 101 21.43 -0.37 -0.71
C GLY A 101 20.85 -1.77 -0.60
N LEU A 102 20.67 -2.45 -1.73
CA LEU A 102 20.20 -3.83 -1.77
C LEU A 102 21.40 -4.73 -1.44
N ALA A 103 21.62 -4.97 -0.15
CA ALA A 103 22.69 -5.82 0.33
C ALA A 103 22.67 -7.21 -0.34
N SER A 104 23.84 -7.80 -0.54
CA SER A 104 23.97 -9.22 -0.87
C SER A 104 23.23 -10.06 0.18
N ASP A 105 22.69 -11.20 -0.21
CA ASP A 105 21.89 -12.10 0.67
C ASP A 105 22.58 -12.45 1.99
N ALA A 106 23.91 -12.36 2.05
CA ALA A 106 24.71 -12.55 3.26
C ALA A 106 24.46 -11.50 4.37
N ASN A 107 24.09 -10.27 4.02
CA ASN A 107 23.92 -9.17 4.99
C ASN A 107 22.45 -8.93 5.43
N ARG A 108 21.51 -9.67 4.91
CA ARG A 108 20.08 -9.53 5.28
C ARG A 108 19.67 -10.28 6.53
N LYS A 109 20.56 -11.04 7.16
CA LYS A 109 20.29 -11.77 8.41
C LYS A 109 20.14 -10.87 9.66
N GLY A 110 19.93 -9.58 9.53
CA GLY A 110 19.98 -8.68 10.68
C GLY A 110 18.86 -7.67 10.89
N LYS A 111 17.99 -7.40 9.92
CA LYS A 111 16.82 -6.55 10.19
C LYS A 111 15.59 -7.44 10.33
N ALA A 112 15.23 -7.72 11.59
CA ALA A 112 13.91 -8.29 11.88
C ALA A 112 12.87 -7.41 11.18
N LYS A 113 12.10 -7.98 10.25
CA LYS A 113 10.93 -7.29 9.72
C LYS A 113 10.01 -7.04 10.91
N ALA A 114 9.57 -5.79 11.09
CA ALA A 114 8.51 -5.53 12.03
C ALA A 114 7.34 -6.45 11.65
N THR A 115 6.92 -7.28 12.58
CA THR A 115 5.79 -8.19 12.40
C THR A 115 4.70 -7.81 13.36
N ASN A 116 3.45 -7.93 12.91
CA ASN A 116 2.30 -7.77 13.79
C ASN A 116 2.16 -8.98 14.74
N SER A 117 1.18 -8.94 15.64
CA SER A 117 0.83 -10.02 16.57
C SER A 117 0.55 -11.37 15.89
N GLN A 118 0.29 -11.37 14.58
CA GLN A 118 0.04 -12.57 13.76
C GLN A 118 1.27 -13.01 12.94
N GLY A 119 2.45 -12.40 13.16
CA GLY A 119 3.69 -12.74 12.45
C GLY A 119 3.80 -12.21 11.02
N ASN A 120 2.86 -11.37 10.57
CA ASN A 120 2.90 -10.77 9.24
C ASN A 120 3.82 -9.54 9.22
N ALA A 121 4.59 -9.36 8.14
CA ALA A 121 5.41 -8.17 7.96
C ALA A 121 4.51 -6.92 7.90
N VAL A 122 4.83 -5.93 8.74
CA VAL A 122 4.10 -4.65 8.83
C VAL A 122 5.06 -3.52 8.46
N ASP A 123 4.56 -2.52 7.78
CA ASP A 123 5.27 -1.25 7.62
C ASP A 123 5.27 -0.53 8.99
N PRO A 124 6.42 -0.31 9.62
CA PRO A 124 6.48 0.31 10.95
C PRO A 124 6.25 1.83 10.91
N ARG A 125 6.18 2.43 9.72
CA ARG A 125 6.00 3.87 9.60
C ARG A 125 4.59 4.26 10.03
N PRO A 126 4.45 5.35 10.84
CA PRO A 126 3.14 5.86 11.19
C PRO A 126 2.44 6.44 9.96
N ILE A 127 1.12 6.37 9.94
CA ILE A 127 0.31 7.02 8.92
C ILE A 127 0.18 8.49 9.30
N ALA A 128 0.67 9.38 8.42
CA ALA A 128 0.56 10.82 8.63
C ALA A 128 -0.88 11.29 8.39
N ILE A 129 -1.45 12.03 9.34
CA ILE A 129 -2.81 12.57 9.27
C ILE A 129 -2.82 14.09 9.45
N GLY A 130 -3.74 14.76 8.75
CA GLY A 130 -4.01 16.19 8.96
C GLY A 130 -3.08 17.14 8.19
N TYR A 131 -2.68 16.79 6.98
CA TYR A 131 -2.11 17.78 6.06
C TYR A 131 -3.20 18.76 5.62
N ARG A 132 -2.91 20.06 5.65
CA ARG A 132 -3.88 21.11 5.25
C ARG A 132 -4.25 21.03 3.78
N GLU A 133 -3.28 20.70 2.93
CA GLU A 133 -3.45 20.53 1.49
C GLU A 133 -4.23 19.23 1.14
N PHE A 134 -4.18 18.26 2.03
CA PHE A 134 -4.87 16.96 1.91
C PHE A 134 -5.54 16.61 3.23
N PRO A 135 -6.64 17.31 3.59
CA PRO A 135 -7.21 17.25 4.93
C PRO A 135 -7.83 15.89 5.29
N THR A 136 -8.12 15.06 4.29
CA THR A 136 -8.76 13.76 4.51
C THR A 136 -7.74 12.63 4.46
N THR A 137 -7.62 11.88 5.55
CA THR A 137 -6.77 10.68 5.62
C THR A 137 -7.62 9.46 5.92
N MET A 138 -7.44 8.41 5.13
CA MET A 138 -8.10 7.12 5.31
C MET A 138 -7.16 6.15 6.03
N LEU A 139 -7.68 5.48 7.05
CA LEU A 139 -7.02 4.43 7.82
C LEU A 139 -7.73 3.10 7.54
N PRO A 140 -7.35 2.37 6.48
CA PRO A 140 -8.02 1.12 6.13
C PRO A 140 -7.68 0.00 7.12
N ALA A 141 -8.56 -0.97 7.24
CA ALA A 141 -8.36 -2.14 8.10
C ALA A 141 -7.08 -2.93 7.75
N ARG A 142 -6.70 -2.95 6.46
CA ARG A 142 -5.47 -3.63 6.01
C ARG A 142 -4.21 -3.08 6.64
N ASP A 143 -4.18 -1.78 6.96
CA ASP A 143 -3.01 -1.07 7.51
C ASP A 143 -3.09 -0.94 9.04
N GLY A 144 -4.20 -1.35 9.64
CA GLY A 144 -4.39 -1.40 11.07
C GLY A 144 -4.04 -2.76 11.66
N GLU A 145 -3.91 -2.83 12.97
CA GLU A 145 -3.68 -4.08 13.71
C GLU A 145 -4.95 -4.48 14.48
N PRO A 146 -5.49 -5.69 14.28
CA PRO A 146 -6.57 -6.21 15.10
C PRO A 146 -6.03 -6.75 16.42
N LEU A 147 -6.67 -6.40 17.52
CA LEU A 147 -6.37 -6.90 18.87
C LEU A 147 -7.51 -7.78 19.37
N GLY A 148 -7.18 -8.76 20.21
CA GLY A 148 -8.15 -9.70 20.76
C GLY A 148 -8.60 -10.75 19.73
N GLU A 149 -9.90 -10.93 19.60
CA GLU A 149 -10.50 -11.86 18.63
C GLU A 149 -10.87 -11.19 17.29
N LEU A 150 -10.70 -9.87 17.20
CA LEU A 150 -10.85 -9.14 15.95
C LEU A 150 -9.86 -9.68 14.92
N ARG A 151 -10.29 -9.86 13.70
CA ARG A 151 -9.42 -10.39 12.63
C ARG A 151 -9.70 -9.71 11.29
N ARG A 152 -8.76 -9.84 10.36
CA ARG A 152 -9.01 -9.47 8.97
C ARG A 152 -9.88 -10.53 8.30
N SER A 153 -10.73 -10.09 7.39
CA SER A 153 -11.64 -10.95 6.61
C SER A 153 -10.91 -11.90 5.67
N ALA A 154 -9.64 -11.61 5.33
CA ALA A 154 -8.78 -12.48 4.54
C ALA A 154 -7.31 -12.33 4.90
N ARG A 155 -6.49 -13.31 4.49
CA ARG A 155 -5.04 -13.29 4.70
C ARG A 155 -4.34 -12.23 3.87
N ALA A 156 -4.73 -12.05 2.61
CA ALA A 156 -4.20 -10.99 1.76
C ALA A 156 -4.82 -9.64 2.15
N PRO A 157 -4.04 -8.56 2.27
CA PRO A 157 -4.54 -7.32 2.86
C PRO A 157 -5.40 -6.47 1.94
N ASN A 158 -5.35 -6.66 0.62
CA ASN A 158 -5.85 -5.69 -0.37
C ASN A 158 -7.28 -5.20 -0.13
N SER A 159 -8.24 -6.10 -0.07
CA SER A 159 -9.66 -5.76 0.13
C SER A 159 -10.16 -6.10 1.52
N SER A 160 -9.25 -6.37 2.48
CA SER A 160 -9.62 -6.83 3.81
C SER A 160 -10.32 -5.75 4.62
N TYR A 161 -11.22 -6.18 5.45
CA TYR A 161 -11.89 -5.42 6.49
C TYR A 161 -11.75 -6.16 7.81
N PHE A 162 -11.96 -5.47 8.93
CA PHE A 162 -12.00 -6.12 10.23
C PHE A 162 -13.37 -6.76 10.45
N THR A 163 -13.37 -7.98 10.94
CA THR A 163 -14.56 -8.81 11.22
C THR A 163 -14.36 -9.60 12.52
N ASN A 164 -15.38 -10.33 12.93
CA ASN A 164 -15.38 -11.10 14.19
C ASN A 164 -15.18 -10.23 15.44
N TRP A 165 -15.76 -9.04 15.43
CA TRP A 165 -15.71 -8.13 16.56
C TRP A 165 -16.80 -8.44 17.54
N THR A 166 -16.53 -9.25 18.56
CA THR A 166 -17.56 -9.80 19.46
C THR A 166 -17.35 -9.42 20.93
N LYS A 167 -16.21 -8.86 21.28
CA LYS A 167 -15.87 -8.54 22.68
C LYS A 167 -15.47 -7.07 22.85
N ALA A 168 -15.78 -6.50 24.00
CA ALA A 168 -15.36 -5.15 24.36
C ALA A 168 -13.84 -5.01 24.58
N THR A 169 -13.14 -6.14 24.76
CA THR A 169 -11.67 -6.21 24.84
C THR A 169 -11.01 -6.13 23.47
N ASP A 170 -11.76 -6.39 22.39
CA ASP A 170 -11.25 -6.31 21.04
C ASP A 170 -11.08 -4.86 20.60
N ALA A 171 -10.08 -4.59 19.79
CA ALA A 171 -9.84 -3.25 19.26
C ALA A 171 -9.13 -3.31 17.90
N ALA A 172 -9.32 -2.26 17.12
CA ALA A 172 -8.53 -1.96 15.95
C ALA A 172 -7.58 -0.80 16.26
N VAL A 173 -6.31 -0.91 15.89
CA VAL A 173 -5.31 0.12 16.18
C VAL A 173 -4.48 0.47 14.96
N TRP A 174 -4.06 1.74 14.86
CA TRP A 174 -3.17 2.28 13.83
C TRP A 174 -2.11 3.14 14.49
N ASN A 175 -0.87 3.00 14.06
CA ASN A 175 0.19 3.95 14.41
C ASN A 175 0.04 5.17 13.51
N VAL A 176 -0.10 6.35 14.09
CA VAL A 176 -0.34 7.59 13.34
C VAL A 176 0.59 8.70 13.81
N GLU A 177 0.83 9.65 12.91
CA GLU A 177 1.49 10.91 13.18
C GLU A 177 0.54 12.04 12.83
N VAL A 178 0.09 12.79 13.83
CA VAL A 178 -0.71 14.01 13.63
C VAL A 178 0.22 15.12 13.19
N ILE A 179 0.02 15.67 12.00
CA ILE A 179 0.86 16.73 11.43
C ILE A 179 0.41 18.11 11.89
N ASN A 180 -0.89 18.38 11.85
CA ASN A 180 -1.44 19.66 12.27
C ASN A 180 -2.46 19.49 13.39
N ALA A 181 -2.39 20.39 14.41
CA ALA A 181 -3.45 20.52 15.39
C ALA A 181 -4.76 20.93 14.75
N GLY A 182 -5.86 20.43 15.26
CA GLY A 182 -7.17 20.86 14.79
C GLY A 182 -8.31 19.95 15.25
N THR A 183 -9.49 20.27 14.76
CA THR A 183 -10.68 19.44 14.91
C THR A 183 -10.82 18.55 13.69
N TYR A 184 -10.94 17.25 13.95
CA TYR A 184 -11.09 16.22 12.90
C TYR A 184 -12.48 15.61 12.98
N VAL A 185 -13.17 15.61 11.84
CA VAL A 185 -14.39 14.81 11.68
C VAL A 185 -13.97 13.35 11.47
N VAL A 186 -14.55 12.45 12.26
CA VAL A 186 -14.28 11.00 12.18
C VAL A 186 -15.47 10.30 11.58
N THR A 187 -15.22 9.54 10.51
CA THR A 187 -16.21 8.66 9.90
C THR A 187 -15.71 7.21 9.85
N LEU A 188 -16.66 6.28 9.83
CA LEU A 188 -16.40 4.85 9.72
C LEU A 188 -17.14 4.28 8.52
N ASP A 189 -16.47 3.46 7.71
CA ASP A 189 -17.13 2.63 6.70
C ASP A 189 -17.34 1.24 7.29
N TYR A 190 -18.62 0.84 7.44
CA TYR A 190 -19.01 -0.34 8.19
C TYR A 190 -20.13 -1.14 7.52
N THR A 191 -20.29 -2.39 7.97
CA THR A 191 -21.52 -3.16 7.85
C THR A 191 -21.91 -3.69 9.23
N CYS A 192 -23.22 -3.82 9.46
CA CYS A 192 -23.78 -4.27 10.73
C CYS A 192 -25.14 -4.94 10.48
N PRO A 193 -25.35 -6.22 10.89
CA PRO A 193 -26.68 -6.82 10.86
C PRO A 193 -27.66 -6.01 11.69
N ASN A 194 -28.93 -5.93 11.24
CA ASN A 194 -29.97 -5.20 11.99
C ASN A 194 -30.13 -5.68 13.44
N ALA A 195 -29.92 -6.98 13.68
CA ALA A 195 -30.03 -7.58 15.02
C ALA A 195 -28.87 -7.14 15.96
N ASP A 196 -27.77 -6.61 15.44
CA ASP A 196 -26.58 -6.24 16.18
C ASP A 196 -26.41 -4.71 16.34
N VAL A 197 -27.40 -3.94 15.86
CA VAL A 197 -27.40 -2.48 15.96
C VAL A 197 -27.44 -2.03 17.43
N GLY A 198 -26.75 -0.93 17.74
CA GLY A 198 -26.76 -0.32 19.07
C GLY A 198 -25.42 -0.33 19.78
N SER A 199 -24.39 -0.92 19.19
CA SER A 199 -23.04 -0.90 19.76
C SER A 199 -22.53 0.53 19.92
N THR A 200 -21.89 0.81 21.05
CA THR A 200 -21.20 2.09 21.31
C THR A 200 -19.73 1.91 21.04
N LEU A 201 -19.19 2.72 20.14
CA LEU A 201 -17.78 2.74 19.76
C LEU A 201 -17.06 3.91 20.42
N GLU A 202 -15.86 3.69 20.90
CA GLU A 202 -14.93 4.71 21.39
C GLU A 202 -13.70 4.74 20.49
N LEU A 203 -13.41 5.90 19.92
CA LEU A 203 -12.15 6.18 19.27
C LEU A 203 -11.29 7.02 20.21
N SER A 204 -10.05 6.62 20.41
CA SER A 204 -9.08 7.33 21.26
C SER A 204 -7.75 7.53 20.58
N LEU A 205 -7.09 8.65 20.90
CA LEU A 205 -5.72 8.96 20.54
C LEU A 205 -5.06 9.65 21.72
N GLY A 206 -4.14 8.95 22.40
CA GLY A 206 -3.60 9.41 23.67
C GLY A 206 -4.71 9.53 24.72
N ALA A 207 -4.81 10.71 25.35
CA ALA A 207 -5.83 11.01 26.36
C ALA A 207 -7.17 11.49 25.74
N THR A 208 -7.17 11.87 24.46
CA THR A 208 -8.36 12.39 23.79
C THR A 208 -9.22 11.25 23.25
N LYS A 209 -10.53 11.35 23.42
CA LYS A 209 -11.48 10.33 22.97
C LYS A 209 -12.82 10.92 22.56
N ILE A 210 -13.48 10.20 21.67
CA ILE A 210 -14.88 10.42 21.29
C ILE A 210 -15.65 9.11 21.32
N THR A 211 -16.94 9.18 21.48
CA THR A 211 -17.84 8.02 21.41
C THR A 211 -18.98 8.28 20.43
N GLY A 212 -19.41 7.23 19.75
CA GLY A 212 -20.57 7.25 18.87
C GLY A 212 -21.27 5.91 18.88
N LYS A 213 -22.55 5.91 18.51
CA LYS A 213 -23.39 4.71 18.52
C LYS A 213 -23.72 4.28 17.10
N VAL A 214 -23.65 2.99 16.83
CA VAL A 214 -24.17 2.40 15.59
C VAL A 214 -25.67 2.41 15.65
N THR A 215 -26.33 3.27 14.87
CA THR A 215 -27.77 3.50 14.93
C THR A 215 -28.53 2.86 13.79
N GLU A 216 -27.84 2.38 12.77
CA GLU A 216 -28.45 1.83 11.57
C GLU A 216 -27.78 0.54 11.14
N GLY A 217 -28.58 -0.47 10.82
CA GLY A 217 -28.11 -1.71 10.23
C GLY A 217 -27.85 -1.56 8.74
N TRP A 218 -26.81 -2.24 8.27
CA TRP A 218 -26.46 -2.35 6.87
C TRP A 218 -25.64 -3.61 6.66
N ASP A 219 -26.25 -4.65 6.12
CA ASP A 219 -25.61 -5.95 5.95
C ASP A 219 -25.89 -6.53 4.55
N PRO A 220 -25.37 -5.90 3.50
CA PRO A 220 -25.55 -6.39 2.14
C PRO A 220 -24.74 -7.68 1.92
N PRO A 221 -25.19 -8.52 0.97
CA PRO A 221 -24.45 -9.73 0.62
C PRO A 221 -23.08 -9.41 0.03
N LEU A 222 -22.16 -10.37 0.17
CA LEU A 222 -20.87 -10.33 -0.48
C LEU A 222 -21.04 -10.43 -2.00
N PHE A 223 -20.19 -9.71 -2.75
CA PHE A 223 -20.09 -9.90 -4.19
C PHE A 223 -19.40 -11.23 -4.48
N THR A 224 -20.15 -12.21 -4.93
CA THR A 224 -19.63 -13.56 -5.24
C THR A 224 -19.01 -13.66 -6.63
N GLN A 225 -19.38 -12.75 -7.53
CA GLN A 225 -18.85 -12.67 -8.90
C GLN A 225 -17.92 -11.47 -9.03
N GLN A 226 -16.80 -11.53 -8.37
CA GLN A 226 -15.72 -10.60 -8.65
C GLN A 226 -15.01 -11.08 -9.90
N ASP A 227 -14.46 -10.15 -10.67
CA ASP A 227 -13.74 -10.35 -11.91
C ASP A 227 -13.28 -11.79 -12.19
N VAL A 228 -13.85 -12.41 -13.22
CA VAL A 228 -13.56 -13.78 -13.61
C VAL A 228 -12.25 -13.95 -14.37
N VAL A 229 -11.60 -12.86 -14.78
CA VAL A 229 -10.42 -12.91 -15.65
C VAL A 229 -9.12 -13.05 -14.87
N SER A 230 -9.00 -12.40 -13.72
CA SER A 230 -7.73 -12.34 -12.97
C SER A 230 -7.85 -12.89 -11.58
N ARG A 231 -8.61 -14.08 -11.42
CA ARG A 231 -8.77 -14.45 -10.15
C ARG A 231 -7.79 -15.24 -9.54
N THR A 232 -6.98 -14.74 -8.68
CA THR A 232 -6.45 -15.48 -7.55
C THR A 232 -7.36 -15.26 -6.37
N THR A 233 -8.37 -16.05 -6.28
CA THR A 233 -9.32 -15.99 -5.17
C THR A 233 -8.71 -16.42 -3.85
N HIS A 234 -7.47 -16.93 -3.88
CA HIS A 234 -6.85 -17.51 -2.70
C HIS A 234 -6.20 -16.45 -1.83
N GLY A 235 -6.88 -16.08 -0.77
CA GLY A 235 -6.38 -15.21 0.28
C GLY A 235 -6.88 -13.78 0.25
N GLU A 236 -7.66 -13.36 -0.75
CA GLU A 236 -8.31 -12.05 -0.79
C GLU A 236 -9.75 -12.11 -0.30
N SER A 237 -10.21 -11.01 0.31
CA SER A 237 -11.59 -10.86 0.73
C SER A 237 -12.52 -10.68 -0.46
N LEU A 238 -13.71 -11.28 -0.37
CA LEU A 238 -14.82 -10.86 -1.20
C LEU A 238 -15.24 -9.44 -0.81
N LEU A 239 -15.54 -8.61 -1.81
CA LEU A 239 -16.03 -7.26 -1.60
C LEU A 239 -17.50 -7.27 -1.17
N LYS A 240 -17.88 -6.27 -0.40
CA LYS A 240 -19.26 -5.91 -0.11
C LYS A 240 -19.38 -4.39 -0.04
N PRO A 241 -20.56 -3.82 -0.29
CA PRO A 241 -20.76 -2.38 -0.12
C PRO A 241 -20.78 -2.04 1.36
N PHE A 242 -20.02 -1.01 1.75
CA PHE A 242 -19.97 -0.49 3.10
C PHE A 242 -20.77 0.81 3.16
N LYS A 243 -21.40 1.06 4.30
CA LYS A 243 -22.08 2.31 4.62
C LYS A 243 -21.16 3.18 5.46
N THR A 244 -21.24 4.49 5.25
CA THR A 244 -20.47 5.45 6.05
C THR A 244 -21.35 6.01 7.18
N MET A 245 -20.81 6.05 8.40
CA MET A 245 -21.39 6.78 9.53
C MET A 245 -20.40 7.79 10.09
N THR A 246 -20.89 8.90 10.62
CA THR A 246 -20.09 9.85 11.39
C THR A 246 -20.05 9.37 12.85
N LEU A 247 -18.84 9.19 13.38
CA LEU A 247 -18.63 8.86 14.79
C LEU A 247 -18.68 10.11 15.68
N GLY A 248 -18.12 11.23 15.19
CA GLY A 248 -18.06 12.49 15.92
C GLY A 248 -16.88 13.36 15.49
N GLU A 249 -16.54 14.36 16.32
CA GLU A 249 -15.42 15.24 16.13
C GLU A 249 -14.41 15.07 17.27
N ILE A 250 -13.12 15.02 16.94
CA ILE A 250 -12.03 14.89 17.89
C ILE A 250 -11.02 16.01 17.69
N LYS A 251 -10.56 16.64 18.80
CA LYS A 251 -9.44 17.58 18.74
C LYS A 251 -8.14 16.84 18.94
N LEU A 252 -7.20 17.02 18.02
CA LEU A 252 -5.91 16.38 18.04
C LEU A 252 -4.79 17.42 18.04
N GLU A 253 -3.69 17.08 18.73
CA GLU A 253 -2.45 17.82 18.75
C GLU A 253 -1.37 17.08 17.95
N PRO A 254 -0.38 17.79 17.39
CA PRO A 254 0.69 17.18 16.61
C PRO A 254 1.50 16.15 17.42
N GLY A 255 1.93 15.09 16.76
CA GLY A 255 2.80 14.09 17.34
C GLY A 255 2.48 12.66 16.96
N LEU A 256 3.39 11.78 17.38
CA LEU A 256 3.27 10.33 17.20
C LEU A 256 2.35 9.74 18.26
N SER A 257 1.40 8.92 17.85
CA SER A 257 0.49 8.24 18.78
C SER A 257 -0.14 7.00 18.14
N GLN A 258 -0.89 6.27 18.94
CA GLN A 258 -1.68 5.15 18.50
C GLN A 258 -3.17 5.52 18.50
N LEU A 259 -3.80 5.49 17.34
CA LEU A 259 -5.25 5.60 17.21
C LEU A 259 -5.86 4.24 17.51
N LYS A 260 -6.80 4.19 18.46
CA LYS A 260 -7.48 2.97 18.88
C LYS A 260 -8.99 3.12 18.77
N LEU A 261 -9.63 2.19 18.08
CA LEU A 261 -11.08 2.06 18.02
C LEU A 261 -11.50 0.78 18.73
N ARG A 262 -12.41 0.89 19.72
CA ARG A 262 -12.96 -0.24 20.46
C ARG A 262 -14.47 -0.09 20.67
N ALA A 263 -15.14 -1.18 20.96
CA ALA A 263 -16.54 -1.13 21.44
C ALA A 263 -16.56 -1.07 22.98
N THR A 264 -17.41 -0.23 23.53
CA THR A 264 -17.63 -0.13 24.97
C THR A 264 -18.95 -0.79 25.40
N VAL A 265 -19.90 -0.88 24.48
CA VAL A 265 -21.21 -1.58 24.66
C VAL A 265 -21.47 -2.39 23.40
N ILE A 266 -21.87 -3.63 23.58
CA ILE A 266 -22.24 -4.57 22.51
C ILE A 266 -23.58 -5.21 22.87
N PRO A 267 -24.68 -4.70 22.33
CA PRO A 267 -26.01 -5.24 22.66
C PRO A 267 -26.37 -6.50 21.87
N GLY A 268 -25.76 -6.71 20.73
CA GLY A 268 -25.97 -7.85 19.84
C GLY A 268 -24.88 -8.90 19.94
N LYS A 269 -24.75 -9.74 18.93
CA LYS A 269 -23.74 -10.80 18.84
C LYS A 269 -22.38 -10.26 18.35
N SER A 270 -22.39 -9.21 17.57
CA SER A 270 -21.20 -8.58 17.00
C SER A 270 -21.33 -7.06 17.02
N VAL A 271 -20.22 -6.38 16.80
CA VAL A 271 -20.17 -4.92 16.73
C VAL A 271 -20.47 -4.45 15.31
N ILE A 272 -19.47 -4.55 14.44
CA ILE A 272 -19.52 -4.17 13.02
C ILE A 272 -18.44 -4.95 12.28
N ASP A 273 -18.58 -5.06 10.96
CA ASP A 273 -17.41 -5.22 10.11
C ASP A 273 -16.93 -3.82 9.71
N LEU A 274 -15.65 -3.56 9.88
CA LEU A 274 -15.05 -2.25 9.67
C LEU A 274 -14.09 -2.28 8.48
N ARG A 275 -14.36 -1.47 7.45
CA ARG A 275 -13.47 -1.32 6.30
C ARG A 275 -12.36 -0.31 6.57
N ARG A 276 -12.71 0.85 7.14
CA ARG A 276 -11.77 1.93 7.44
C ARG A 276 -12.32 2.94 8.43
N VAL A 277 -11.41 3.66 9.04
CA VAL A 277 -11.66 4.93 9.73
C VAL A 277 -11.17 6.05 8.82
N THR A 278 -11.89 7.15 8.71
CA THR A 278 -11.46 8.34 7.98
C THR A 278 -11.45 9.54 8.92
N LEU A 279 -10.35 10.31 8.91
CA LEU A 279 -10.22 11.56 9.63
C LEU A 279 -10.10 12.69 8.62
N THR A 280 -10.94 13.73 8.79
CA THR A 280 -10.91 14.93 7.95
C THR A 280 -10.68 16.15 8.83
N LEU A 281 -9.53 16.83 8.66
CA LEU A 281 -9.18 18.08 9.33
C LEU A 281 -10.11 19.18 8.80
N ARG A 282 -10.70 19.99 9.73
CA ARG A 282 -11.49 21.20 9.43
C ARG A 282 -10.66 22.45 9.41
#